data_2a8d3d7710c5f65a8419419ea8fdea4a
#
_entry.id   2a8d3d7710c5f65a8419419ea8fdea4a
#
_cell.length_a   1.000
_cell.length_b   1.000
_cell.length_c   1.000
_cell.angle_alpha   90.00
_cell.angle_beta   90.00
_cell.angle_gamma   90.00
#
_symmetry.space_group_name_H-M   'P 1'
#
loop_
_entity.id
_entity.type
_entity.pdbx_description
1 polymer ?
#
loop_
_entity_poly.entity_id
_entity_poly.type
_entity_poly.pdbx_seq_one_letter_code
_entity_poly.pdbx_strand_id
1 'polypeptide(L)'
;MKLHTLNCIALATGLTFGAGAFAADTMTKVELKDAKAKIEADYKAALVPCDSLAGNPKKICTVEAKGNKKVALANLDASNDPTPKHQQQASDAKAEAAYDLAHQKCQEQTGNAKDVCIKEAKAAEVAAKADAKALMKTTDANKDASKTITKAANKANEKIVDARSDAASDKTDAQYKVEKEKCDAMAGAAKDNCQIQVKTRFGK
;
A
#
# COMPACT_ATOMS: atom_id res chain seq x y z
N MET A 1 -31.23 26.86 -43.05
CA MET A 1 -30.52 25.76 -42.39
C MET A 1 -29.07 25.84 -42.77
N LYS A 2 -28.19 26.36 -41.88
CA LYS A 2 -26.76 26.42 -42.08
C LYS A 2 -26.10 25.50 -41.10
N LEU A 3 -25.48 24.43 -41.60
CA LEU A 3 -24.65 23.50 -40.83
C LEU A 3 -23.31 24.18 -40.54
N HIS A 4 -22.97 24.32 -39.27
CA HIS A 4 -21.64 24.69 -38.84
C HIS A 4 -20.86 23.43 -38.51
N THR A 5 -19.87 23.12 -39.34
CA THR A 5 -18.88 22.08 -39.13
C THR A 5 -17.91 22.55 -38.02
N LEU A 6 -17.98 21.93 -36.83
CA LEU A 6 -16.95 22.10 -35.82
C LEU A 6 -15.77 21.17 -36.11
N ASN A 7 -14.64 21.80 -36.37
CA ASN A 7 -13.35 21.17 -36.59
C ASN A 7 -12.73 20.86 -35.22
N CYS A 8 -12.77 19.58 -34.79
CA CYS A 8 -12.10 19.13 -33.56
C CYS A 8 -10.62 18.81 -33.87
N ILE A 9 -9.73 19.72 -33.49
CA ILE A 9 -8.28 19.48 -33.46
C ILE A 9 -8.00 18.64 -32.21
N ALA A 10 -7.72 17.36 -32.41
CA ALA A 10 -7.25 16.46 -31.37
C ALA A 10 -5.75 16.72 -31.11
N LEU A 11 -5.42 17.44 -30.04
CA LEU A 11 -4.05 17.47 -29.50
C LEU A 11 -3.84 16.19 -28.65
N ALA A 12 -3.17 15.21 -29.25
CA ALA A 12 -2.66 14.05 -28.52
C ALA A 12 -1.38 14.46 -27.77
N THR A 13 -1.51 14.92 -26.53
CA THR A 13 -0.37 15.01 -25.59
C THR A 13 -0.14 13.65 -24.98
N GLY A 14 0.88 12.94 -25.45
CA GLY A 14 1.36 11.69 -24.87
C GLY A 14 1.93 11.95 -23.47
N LEU A 15 1.16 11.64 -22.44
CA LEU A 15 1.63 11.49 -21.06
C LEU A 15 2.28 10.12 -20.94
N THR A 16 3.61 10.07 -21.05
CA THR A 16 4.40 8.92 -20.60
C THR A 16 4.32 8.86 -19.08
N PHE A 17 3.39 8.07 -18.58
CA PHE A 17 3.42 7.65 -17.17
C PHE A 17 4.62 6.73 -16.99
N GLY A 18 5.75 7.31 -16.63
CA GLY A 18 6.84 6.59 -16.02
C GLY A 18 6.32 6.01 -14.71
N ALA A 19 6.16 4.68 -14.64
CA ALA A 19 5.94 3.95 -13.39
C ALA A 19 7.24 4.03 -12.57
N GLY A 20 7.54 5.21 -12.02
CA GLY A 20 8.48 5.37 -10.94
C GLY A 20 7.84 4.70 -9.72
N ALA A 21 8.43 3.62 -9.23
CA ALA A 21 8.18 3.13 -7.90
C ALA A 21 8.62 4.27 -6.95
N PHE A 22 7.67 5.13 -6.57
CA PHE A 22 7.87 6.01 -5.43
C PHE A 22 7.91 5.10 -4.20
N ALA A 23 9.12 4.71 -3.80
CA ALA A 23 9.35 4.40 -2.41
C ALA A 23 8.88 5.64 -1.66
N ALA A 24 7.84 5.52 -0.84
CA ALA A 24 7.41 6.58 0.04
C ALA A 24 8.59 6.80 1.01
N ASP A 25 9.45 7.78 0.70
CA ASP A 25 10.50 8.20 1.61
C ASP A 25 9.79 8.70 2.87
N THR A 26 9.98 7.99 3.96
CA THR A 26 9.49 8.43 5.27
C THR A 26 10.16 9.76 5.60
N MET A 27 9.35 10.74 6.01
CA MET A 27 9.85 12.06 6.38
C MET A 27 10.94 11.92 7.46
N THR A 28 11.96 12.75 7.36
CA THR A 28 12.93 12.89 8.44
C THR A 28 12.26 13.46 9.70
N LYS A 29 12.89 13.27 10.85
CA LYS A 29 12.38 13.84 12.11
C LYS A 29 12.19 15.36 12.06
N VAL A 30 13.05 16.06 11.29
CA VAL A 30 12.98 17.51 11.11
C VAL A 30 11.75 17.87 10.26
N GLU A 31 11.61 17.25 9.09
CA GLU A 31 10.47 17.48 8.20
C GLU A 31 9.12 17.17 8.89
N LEU A 32 9.05 16.09 9.66
CA LEU A 32 7.85 15.75 10.42
C LEU A 32 7.53 16.80 11.49
N LYS A 33 8.55 17.33 12.17
CA LYS A 33 8.39 18.42 13.15
C LYS A 33 7.90 19.69 12.48
N ASP A 34 8.47 20.04 11.34
CA ASP A 34 8.11 21.26 10.59
C ASP A 34 6.71 21.15 10.02
N ALA A 35 6.32 19.97 9.49
CA ALA A 35 4.96 19.71 9.06
C ALA A 35 3.93 19.85 10.20
N LYS A 36 4.24 19.32 11.40
CA LYS A 36 3.39 19.50 12.60
C LYS A 36 3.31 20.96 13.02
N ALA A 37 4.42 21.69 12.99
CA ALA A 37 4.44 23.12 13.31
C ALA A 37 3.60 23.93 12.31
N LYS A 38 3.66 23.58 11.02
CA LYS A 38 2.81 24.20 10.00
C LYS A 38 1.33 23.96 10.26
N ILE A 39 0.91 22.72 10.57
CA ILE A 39 -0.49 22.40 10.89
C ILE A 39 -0.95 23.21 12.12
N GLU A 40 -0.10 23.40 13.11
CA GLU A 40 -0.40 24.22 14.28
C GLU A 40 -0.56 25.71 13.92
N ALA A 41 0.29 26.24 13.03
CA ALA A 41 0.19 27.60 12.53
C ALA A 41 -1.10 27.81 11.71
N ASP A 42 -1.41 26.87 10.81
CA ASP A 42 -2.63 26.88 10.00
C ASP A 42 -3.88 26.84 10.89
N TYR A 43 -3.88 26.04 11.96
CA TYR A 43 -4.96 26.02 12.93
C TYR A 43 -5.14 27.36 13.65
N LYS A 44 -4.04 27.99 14.10
CA LYS A 44 -4.09 29.30 14.76
C LYS A 44 -4.64 30.36 13.80
N ALA A 45 -4.21 30.35 12.54
CA ALA A 45 -4.71 31.22 11.51
C ALA A 45 -6.22 31.01 11.24
N ALA A 46 -6.68 29.75 11.22
CA ALA A 46 -8.09 29.41 11.06
C ALA A 46 -8.97 29.85 12.23
N LEU A 47 -8.43 30.08 13.41
CA LEU A 47 -9.19 30.60 14.57
C LEU A 47 -9.40 32.12 14.50
N VAL A 48 -8.54 32.86 13.80
CA VAL A 48 -8.63 34.34 13.73
C VAL A 48 -10.01 34.84 13.28
N PRO A 49 -10.59 34.35 12.18
CA PRO A 49 -11.92 34.78 11.75
C PRO A 49 -13.01 34.38 12.74
N CYS A 50 -12.81 33.32 13.55
CA CYS A 50 -13.80 32.90 14.55
C CYS A 50 -13.96 33.92 15.69
N ASP A 51 -12.96 34.73 15.96
CA ASP A 51 -13.00 35.72 17.04
C ASP A 51 -13.94 36.89 16.76
N SER A 52 -14.22 37.15 15.51
CA SER A 52 -15.21 38.14 15.09
C SER A 52 -16.65 37.63 15.18
N LEU A 53 -16.86 36.35 15.43
CA LEU A 53 -18.16 35.70 15.54
C LEU A 53 -18.62 35.62 17.00
N ALA A 54 -19.92 35.48 17.22
CA ALA A 54 -20.52 35.29 18.53
C ALA A 54 -21.49 34.08 18.53
N GLY A 55 -21.85 33.58 19.69
CA GLY A 55 -22.85 32.51 19.84
C GLY A 55 -22.48 31.18 19.17
N ASN A 56 -23.44 30.55 18.51
CA ASN A 56 -23.25 29.27 17.84
C ASN A 56 -22.33 29.34 16.59
N PRO A 57 -22.41 30.37 15.74
CA PRO A 57 -21.46 30.56 14.64
C PRO A 57 -19.99 30.53 15.07
N LYS A 58 -19.63 31.18 16.20
CA LYS A 58 -18.28 31.12 16.77
C LYS A 58 -17.88 29.69 17.16
N LYS A 59 -18.82 28.96 17.78
CA LYS A 59 -18.56 27.55 18.16
C LYS A 59 -18.37 26.65 16.94
N ILE A 60 -19.21 26.80 15.92
CA ILE A 60 -19.09 26.07 14.65
C ILE A 60 -17.71 26.32 14.02
N CYS A 61 -17.32 27.58 13.86
CA CYS A 61 -16.03 27.98 13.31
C CYS A 61 -14.86 27.33 14.11
N THR A 62 -14.93 27.39 15.44
CA THR A 62 -13.89 26.82 16.32
C THR A 62 -13.83 25.29 16.23
N VAL A 63 -14.98 24.62 16.16
CA VAL A 63 -15.06 23.15 16.01
C VAL A 63 -14.50 22.73 14.67
N GLU A 64 -14.84 23.44 13.60
CA GLU A 64 -14.31 23.17 12.26
C GLU A 64 -12.78 23.32 12.20
N ALA A 65 -12.23 24.41 12.75
CA ALA A 65 -10.79 24.62 12.80
C ALA A 65 -10.08 23.48 13.61
N LYS A 66 -10.66 23.07 14.75
CA LYS A 66 -10.14 21.94 15.54
C LYS A 66 -10.20 20.62 14.80
N GLY A 67 -11.32 20.34 14.12
CA GLY A 67 -11.52 19.15 13.32
C GLY A 67 -10.49 19.07 12.17
N ASN A 68 -10.31 20.17 11.45
CA ASN A 68 -9.33 20.26 10.37
C ASN A 68 -7.90 20.00 10.85
N LYS A 69 -7.49 20.57 11.98
CA LYS A 69 -6.20 20.27 12.60
C LYS A 69 -6.06 18.78 12.94
N LYS A 70 -7.07 18.17 13.57
CA LYS A 70 -7.06 16.75 13.92
C LYS A 70 -6.90 15.87 12.69
N VAL A 71 -7.67 16.15 11.65
CA VAL A 71 -7.60 15.44 10.36
C VAL A 71 -6.23 15.62 9.70
N ALA A 72 -5.68 16.84 9.71
CA ALA A 72 -4.37 17.12 9.14
C ALA A 72 -3.24 16.34 9.84
N LEU A 73 -3.25 16.26 11.16
CA LEU A 73 -2.28 15.47 11.95
C LEU A 73 -2.40 13.98 11.66
N ALA A 74 -3.62 13.44 11.62
CA ALA A 74 -3.83 12.03 11.33
C ALA A 74 -3.44 11.66 9.89
N ASN A 75 -3.71 12.55 8.90
CA ASN A 75 -3.25 12.37 7.54
C ASN A 75 -1.73 12.45 7.43
N LEU A 76 -1.08 13.34 8.17
CA LEU A 76 0.39 13.43 8.21
C LEU A 76 1.01 12.13 8.73
N ASP A 77 0.47 11.59 9.83
CA ASP A 77 0.94 10.31 10.39
C ASP A 77 0.71 9.15 9.40
N ALA A 78 -0.44 9.10 8.70
CA ALA A 78 -0.74 8.10 7.70
C ALA A 78 0.12 8.24 6.42
N SER A 79 0.55 9.44 6.08
CA SER A 79 1.46 9.68 4.95
C SER A 79 2.90 9.33 5.30
N ASN A 80 3.33 9.61 6.54
CA ASN A 80 4.67 9.31 7.00
C ASN A 80 4.90 7.81 7.28
N ASP A 81 3.87 7.13 7.78
CA ASP A 81 3.86 5.68 8.00
C ASP A 81 2.55 5.08 7.47
N PRO A 82 2.49 4.69 6.18
CA PRO A 82 1.26 4.27 5.51
C PRO A 82 0.80 2.86 5.90
N THR A 83 0.69 2.59 7.20
CA THR A 83 0.12 1.35 7.71
C THR A 83 -1.42 1.36 7.61
N PRO A 84 -2.08 0.20 7.46
CA PRO A 84 -3.53 0.11 7.52
C PRO A 84 -4.12 0.74 8.79
N LYS A 85 -3.41 0.64 9.91
CA LYS A 85 -3.78 1.26 11.18
C LYS A 85 -3.79 2.80 11.10
N HIS A 86 -2.73 3.42 10.56
CA HIS A 86 -2.69 4.88 10.43
C HIS A 86 -3.71 5.39 9.40
N GLN A 87 -3.96 4.64 8.33
CA GLN A 87 -5.01 4.95 7.37
C GLN A 87 -6.41 4.89 8.00
N GLN A 88 -6.67 3.88 8.85
CA GLN A 88 -7.89 3.82 9.66
C GLN A 88 -7.99 5.03 10.60
N GLN A 89 -6.93 5.35 11.33
CA GLN A 89 -6.91 6.50 12.24
C GLN A 89 -7.19 7.82 11.54
N ALA A 90 -6.67 8.01 10.32
CA ALA A 90 -6.97 9.19 9.50
C ALA A 90 -8.45 9.23 9.09
N SER A 91 -9.04 8.09 8.76
CA SER A 91 -10.47 7.97 8.45
C SER A 91 -11.34 8.20 9.69
N ASP A 92 -10.95 7.66 10.83
CA ASP A 92 -11.63 7.87 12.12
C ASP A 92 -11.59 9.35 12.52
N ALA A 93 -10.46 10.03 12.35
CA ALA A 93 -10.33 11.45 12.62
C ALA A 93 -11.25 12.31 11.74
N LYS A 94 -11.43 11.94 10.46
CA LYS A 94 -12.38 12.59 9.55
C LYS A 94 -13.83 12.39 10.00
N ALA A 95 -14.19 11.17 10.39
CA ALA A 95 -15.53 10.83 10.85
C ALA A 95 -15.86 11.59 12.14
N GLU A 96 -14.91 11.68 13.09
CA GLU A 96 -15.08 12.42 14.33
C GLU A 96 -15.20 13.94 14.08
N ALA A 97 -14.35 14.52 13.24
CA ALA A 97 -14.42 15.94 12.89
C ALA A 97 -15.76 16.29 12.22
N ALA A 98 -16.25 15.42 11.33
CA ALA A 98 -17.54 15.58 10.69
C ALA A 98 -18.69 15.51 11.70
N TYR A 99 -18.64 14.56 12.63
CA TYR A 99 -19.63 14.44 13.72
C TYR A 99 -19.64 15.68 14.62
N ASP A 100 -18.47 16.13 15.09
CA ASP A 100 -18.35 17.27 15.98
C ASP A 100 -18.92 18.54 15.32
N LEU A 101 -18.64 18.73 14.04
CA LEU A 101 -19.17 19.87 13.27
C LEU A 101 -20.69 19.75 13.08
N ALA A 102 -21.19 18.57 12.68
CA ALA A 102 -22.61 18.33 12.52
C ALA A 102 -23.37 18.48 13.85
N HIS A 103 -22.83 17.90 14.92
CA HIS A 103 -23.38 18.03 16.26
C HIS A 103 -23.50 19.51 16.70
N GLN A 104 -22.47 20.33 16.41
CA GLN A 104 -22.51 21.75 16.76
C GLN A 104 -23.53 22.51 15.89
N LYS A 105 -23.69 22.15 14.61
CA LYS A 105 -24.75 22.71 13.74
C LYS A 105 -26.15 22.32 14.23
N CYS A 106 -26.34 21.10 14.72
CA CYS A 106 -27.63 20.66 15.28
C CYS A 106 -28.06 21.47 16.50
N GLN A 107 -27.14 22.19 17.20
CA GLN A 107 -27.49 23.05 18.33
C GLN A 107 -28.35 24.28 17.92
N GLU A 108 -28.46 24.57 16.63
CA GLU A 108 -29.35 25.61 16.10
C GLU A 108 -30.82 25.17 16.05
N GLN A 109 -31.07 23.88 16.16
CA GLN A 109 -32.39 23.30 16.22
C GLN A 109 -32.88 23.13 17.67
N THR A 110 -34.17 22.93 17.84
CA THR A 110 -34.79 22.72 19.17
C THR A 110 -35.70 21.47 19.17
N GLY A 111 -35.98 20.96 20.37
CA GLY A 111 -36.88 19.82 20.56
C GLY A 111 -36.45 18.57 19.79
N ASN A 112 -37.39 17.79 19.34
CA ASN A 112 -37.16 16.53 18.65
C ASN A 112 -36.32 16.67 17.37
N ALA A 113 -36.42 17.80 16.64
CA ALA A 113 -35.62 18.02 15.44
C ALA A 113 -34.12 18.05 15.77
N LYS A 114 -33.73 18.67 16.87
CA LYS A 114 -32.34 18.66 17.37
C LYS A 114 -31.87 17.23 17.71
N ASP A 115 -32.71 16.47 18.42
CA ASP A 115 -32.37 15.11 18.82
C ASP A 115 -32.19 14.18 17.62
N VAL A 116 -33.07 14.29 16.62
CA VAL A 116 -32.96 13.55 15.33
C VAL A 116 -31.65 13.92 14.63
N CYS A 117 -31.36 15.22 14.46
CA CYS A 117 -30.15 15.71 13.83
C CYS A 117 -28.88 15.13 14.49
N ILE A 118 -28.82 15.13 15.83
CA ILE A 118 -27.67 14.58 16.59
C ILE A 118 -27.57 13.05 16.39
N LYS A 119 -28.68 12.33 16.37
CA LYS A 119 -28.69 10.89 16.12
C LYS A 119 -28.24 10.53 14.71
N GLU A 120 -28.65 11.28 13.70
CA GLU A 120 -28.21 11.11 12.33
C GLU A 120 -26.72 11.38 12.18
N ALA A 121 -26.22 12.47 12.76
CA ALA A 121 -24.78 12.76 12.77
C ALA A 121 -23.98 11.64 13.45
N LYS A 122 -24.48 11.09 14.57
CA LYS A 122 -23.84 9.97 15.25
C LYS A 122 -23.89 8.68 14.44
N ALA A 123 -24.99 8.39 13.76
CA ALA A 123 -25.10 7.24 12.89
C ALA A 123 -24.10 7.32 11.73
N ALA A 124 -23.93 8.49 11.13
CA ALA A 124 -22.96 8.72 10.07
C ALA A 124 -21.50 8.50 10.57
N GLU A 125 -21.16 9.00 11.76
CA GLU A 125 -19.84 8.74 12.37
C GLU A 125 -19.59 7.25 12.58
N VAL A 126 -20.56 6.54 13.15
CA VAL A 126 -20.45 5.11 13.43
C VAL A 126 -20.27 4.32 12.15
N ALA A 127 -21.05 4.63 11.11
CA ALA A 127 -20.93 3.99 9.80
C ALA A 127 -19.54 4.22 9.20
N ALA A 128 -19.06 5.47 9.16
CA ALA A 128 -17.75 5.80 8.60
C ALA A 128 -16.60 5.10 9.34
N LYS A 129 -16.65 5.02 10.67
CA LYS A 129 -15.66 4.29 11.47
C LYS A 129 -15.73 2.78 11.25
N ALA A 130 -16.93 2.22 11.10
CA ALA A 130 -17.10 0.80 10.80
C ALA A 130 -16.51 0.45 9.43
N ASP A 131 -16.74 1.27 8.42
CA ASP A 131 -16.18 1.10 7.08
C ASP A 131 -14.65 1.20 7.08
N ALA A 132 -14.09 2.19 7.77
CA ALA A 132 -12.64 2.34 7.93
C ALA A 132 -12.00 1.11 8.60
N LYS A 133 -12.64 0.58 9.64
CA LYS A 133 -12.20 -0.64 10.33
C LYS A 133 -12.30 -1.88 9.44
N ALA A 134 -13.35 -2.00 8.66
CA ALA A 134 -13.53 -3.09 7.71
C ALA A 134 -12.43 -3.05 6.63
N LEU A 135 -12.15 -1.86 6.08
CA LEU A 135 -11.10 -1.65 5.09
C LEU A 135 -9.71 -2.02 5.67
N MET A 136 -9.39 -1.59 6.90
CA MET A 136 -8.14 -1.96 7.56
C MET A 136 -8.00 -3.48 7.67
N LYS A 137 -9.03 -4.16 8.18
CA LYS A 137 -8.99 -5.63 8.35
C LYS A 137 -8.84 -6.36 7.02
N THR A 138 -9.53 -5.89 5.96
CA THR A 138 -9.43 -6.48 4.63
C THR A 138 -8.03 -6.28 4.05
N THR A 139 -7.44 -5.10 4.25
CA THR A 139 -6.08 -4.80 3.79
C THR A 139 -5.04 -5.66 4.51
N ASP A 140 -5.16 -5.84 5.83
CA ASP A 140 -4.28 -6.71 6.61
C ASP A 140 -4.40 -8.17 6.17
N ALA A 141 -5.63 -8.67 6.00
CA ALA A 141 -5.87 -10.04 5.54
C ALA A 141 -5.28 -10.28 4.14
N ASN A 142 -5.43 -9.34 3.21
CA ASN A 142 -4.86 -9.42 1.87
C ASN A 142 -3.32 -9.42 1.91
N LYS A 143 -2.71 -8.58 2.77
CA LYS A 143 -1.26 -8.55 2.98
C LYS A 143 -0.72 -9.87 3.51
N ASP A 144 -1.41 -10.48 4.46
CA ASP A 144 -1.00 -11.76 5.04
C ASP A 144 -1.20 -12.93 4.05
N ALA A 145 -2.28 -12.91 3.28
CA ALA A 145 -2.49 -13.87 2.19
C ALA A 145 -1.38 -13.76 1.14
N SER A 146 -1.03 -12.55 0.72
CA SER A 146 0.07 -12.29 -0.24
C SER A 146 1.42 -12.82 0.27
N LYS A 147 1.76 -12.57 1.55
CA LYS A 147 2.98 -13.11 2.17
C LYS A 147 2.99 -14.64 2.17
N THR A 148 1.85 -15.26 2.46
CA THR A 148 1.71 -16.72 2.50
C THR A 148 1.91 -17.32 1.11
N ILE A 149 1.28 -16.73 0.09
CA ILE A 149 1.43 -17.13 -1.32
C ILE A 149 2.90 -17.01 -1.77
N THR A 150 3.55 -15.90 -1.46
CA THR A 150 4.95 -15.67 -1.81
C THR A 150 5.87 -16.72 -1.17
N LYS A 151 5.68 -17.01 0.13
CA LYS A 151 6.45 -18.05 0.81
C LYS A 151 6.22 -19.44 0.20
N ALA A 152 4.98 -19.78 -0.13
CA ALA A 152 4.66 -21.05 -0.77
C ALA A 152 5.27 -21.16 -2.18
N ALA A 153 5.22 -20.10 -2.96
CA ALA A 153 5.83 -20.04 -4.29
C ALA A 153 7.36 -20.19 -4.23
N ASN A 154 8.02 -19.49 -3.32
CA ASN A 154 9.47 -19.62 -3.12
C ASN A 154 9.86 -21.06 -2.75
N LYS A 155 9.15 -21.67 -1.79
CA LYS A 155 9.40 -23.07 -1.41
C LYS A 155 9.13 -24.06 -2.55
N ALA A 156 8.12 -23.79 -3.38
CA ALA A 156 7.88 -24.62 -4.56
C ALA A 156 9.00 -24.47 -5.60
N ASN A 157 9.49 -23.25 -5.83
CA ASN A 157 10.60 -22.99 -6.75
C ASN A 157 11.91 -23.65 -6.27
N GLU A 158 12.23 -23.60 -4.97
CA GLU A 158 13.37 -24.31 -4.39
C GLU A 158 13.30 -25.80 -4.72
N LYS A 159 12.17 -26.45 -4.44
CA LYS A 159 11.98 -27.87 -4.76
C LYS A 159 12.11 -28.19 -6.25
N ILE A 160 11.64 -27.29 -7.12
CA ILE A 160 11.78 -27.45 -8.60
C ILE A 160 13.26 -27.36 -9.01
N VAL A 161 14.00 -26.42 -8.42
CA VAL A 161 15.44 -26.27 -8.69
C VAL A 161 16.20 -27.52 -8.23
N ASP A 162 15.96 -27.98 -7.02
CA ASP A 162 16.57 -29.18 -6.45
C ASP A 162 16.28 -30.41 -7.34
N ALA A 163 15.01 -30.65 -7.66
CA ALA A 163 14.63 -31.77 -8.51
C ALA A 163 15.25 -31.72 -9.92
N ARG A 164 15.42 -30.51 -10.49
CA ARG A 164 16.10 -30.33 -11.76
C ARG A 164 17.61 -30.59 -11.67
N SER A 165 18.23 -30.17 -10.55
CA SER A 165 19.63 -30.42 -10.26
C SER A 165 19.90 -31.91 -10.10
N ASP A 166 19.09 -32.62 -9.33
CA ASP A 166 19.18 -34.07 -9.14
C ASP A 166 19.01 -34.81 -10.48
N ALA A 167 17.99 -34.44 -11.25
CA ALA A 167 17.77 -35.06 -12.56
C ALA A 167 18.92 -34.77 -13.54
N ALA A 168 19.58 -33.62 -13.47
CA ALA A 168 20.76 -33.32 -14.29
C ALA A 168 21.96 -34.16 -13.85
N SER A 169 22.17 -34.32 -12.53
CA SER A 169 23.20 -35.16 -11.98
C SER A 169 23.01 -36.64 -12.38
N ASP A 170 21.80 -37.17 -12.21
CA ASP A 170 21.46 -38.55 -12.58
C ASP A 170 21.70 -38.84 -14.05
N LYS A 171 21.31 -37.90 -14.93
CA LYS A 171 21.57 -37.99 -16.38
C LYS A 171 23.07 -38.01 -16.69
N THR A 172 23.84 -37.14 -16.02
CA THR A 172 25.29 -37.05 -16.19
C THR A 172 25.95 -38.35 -15.72
N ASP A 173 25.53 -38.90 -14.57
CA ASP A 173 26.03 -40.15 -14.05
C ASP A 173 25.66 -41.35 -14.94
N ALA A 174 24.47 -41.38 -15.47
CA ALA A 174 24.05 -42.40 -16.42
C ALA A 174 24.89 -42.34 -17.70
N GLN A 175 25.15 -41.17 -18.26
CA GLN A 175 26.01 -40.98 -19.44
C GLN A 175 27.46 -41.38 -19.15
N TYR A 176 28.01 -41.03 -17.97
CA TYR A 176 29.32 -41.47 -17.53
C TYR A 176 29.43 -42.98 -17.55
N LYS A 177 28.44 -43.70 -16.99
CA LYS A 177 28.42 -45.19 -16.98
C LYS A 177 28.43 -45.77 -18.38
N VAL A 178 27.65 -45.21 -19.29
CA VAL A 178 27.61 -45.63 -20.72
C VAL A 178 28.97 -45.42 -21.38
N GLU A 179 29.56 -44.25 -21.23
CA GLU A 179 30.87 -43.97 -21.86
C GLU A 179 31.98 -44.81 -21.25
N LYS A 180 31.94 -45.07 -19.95
CA LYS A 180 32.88 -46.00 -19.30
C LYS A 180 32.76 -47.44 -19.86
N GLU A 181 31.54 -47.91 -20.02
CA GLU A 181 31.31 -49.26 -20.61
C GLU A 181 31.84 -49.39 -22.04
N LYS A 182 31.72 -48.33 -22.83
CA LYS A 182 32.33 -48.29 -24.16
C LYS A 182 33.85 -48.42 -24.12
N CYS A 183 34.51 -47.80 -23.11
CA CYS A 183 35.95 -47.98 -22.90
C CYS A 183 36.32 -49.40 -22.48
N ASP A 184 35.46 -50.08 -21.74
CA ASP A 184 35.71 -51.46 -21.29
C ASP A 184 35.70 -52.49 -22.44
N ALA A 185 35.12 -52.15 -23.57
CA ALA A 185 35.21 -52.94 -24.80
C ALA A 185 36.58 -52.83 -25.53
N MET A 186 37.48 -51.96 -25.09
CA MET A 186 38.82 -51.76 -25.61
C MET A 186 39.83 -52.56 -24.79
N ALA A 187 41.08 -52.75 -25.32
CA ALA A 187 42.15 -53.45 -24.63
C ALA A 187 43.44 -52.63 -24.52
N GLY A 188 44.26 -52.95 -23.46
CA GLY A 188 45.57 -52.31 -23.26
C GLY A 188 45.54 -50.80 -23.09
N ALA A 189 46.57 -50.10 -23.53
CA ALA A 189 46.71 -48.66 -23.36
C ALA A 189 45.56 -47.84 -23.94
N ALA A 190 44.84 -48.34 -24.94
CA ALA A 190 43.68 -47.70 -25.50
C ALA A 190 42.52 -47.62 -24.51
N LYS A 191 42.29 -48.67 -23.74
CA LYS A 191 41.29 -48.70 -22.64
C LYS A 191 41.62 -47.68 -21.54
N ASP A 192 42.89 -47.66 -21.11
CA ASP A 192 43.34 -46.78 -20.01
C ASP A 192 43.18 -45.30 -20.43
N ASN A 193 43.60 -44.93 -21.65
CA ASN A 193 43.46 -43.59 -22.17
C ASN A 193 42.00 -43.18 -22.30
N CYS A 194 41.12 -44.06 -22.80
CA CYS A 194 39.70 -43.84 -22.91
C CYS A 194 39.08 -43.55 -21.54
N GLN A 195 39.37 -44.37 -20.51
CA GLN A 195 38.85 -44.20 -19.19
C GLN A 195 39.30 -42.90 -18.54
N ILE A 196 40.56 -42.45 -18.76
CA ILE A 196 41.06 -41.15 -18.26
C ILE A 196 40.30 -40.01 -18.91
N GLN A 197 40.09 -40.06 -20.21
CA GLN A 197 39.35 -39.05 -20.94
C GLN A 197 37.88 -38.94 -20.45
N VAL A 198 37.21 -40.07 -20.23
CA VAL A 198 35.84 -40.14 -19.75
C VAL A 198 35.75 -39.55 -18.33
N LYS A 199 36.66 -39.94 -17.41
CA LYS A 199 36.70 -39.36 -16.06
C LYS A 199 36.87 -37.84 -16.08
N THR A 200 37.84 -37.35 -16.87
CA THR A 200 38.11 -35.90 -17.02
C THR A 200 36.90 -35.16 -17.55
N ARG A 201 36.24 -35.72 -18.59
CA ARG A 201 35.06 -35.11 -19.21
C ARG A 201 33.87 -34.96 -18.27
N PHE A 202 33.66 -35.96 -17.41
CA PHE A 202 32.51 -35.96 -16.45
C PHE A 202 32.88 -35.50 -15.05
N GLY A 203 34.11 -35.03 -14.81
CA GLY A 203 34.55 -34.52 -13.52
C GLY A 203 34.57 -35.57 -12.42
N LYS A 204 34.93 -36.82 -12.77
CA LYS A 204 34.98 -37.98 -11.82
C LYS A 204 36.41 -38.36 -11.46
#